data_c83c3b7556bbd2656082c30a9fc10191
#
_entry.id   c83c3b7556bbd2656082c30a9fc10191
#
_cell.length_a   1.000
_cell.length_b   1.000
_cell.length_c   1.000
_cell.angle_alpha   90.00
_cell.angle_beta   90.00
_cell.angle_gamma   90.00
#
_symmetry.space_group_name_H-M   'P 1'
#
loop_
_entity.id
_entity.type
_entity.pdbx_description
1 polymer ?
#
loop_
_entity_poly.entity_id
_entity_poly.type
_entity_poly.pdbx_seq_one_letter_code
_entity_poly.pdbx_strand_id
1 'polypeptide(L)'
;MSNVKVVWATPEGEDLIAYMARVSAPANQDNKETAPKLIKYLIKHKHWSPLEMVNICMEIETTRDIARQILRHRSFSFQEFSQRYAEVDTFEVSEARMQDVKNRQNSLETQDLSLMYWWEGAQKRVLDDAKFMYESALNKGIAKEVARKLLPEGLTMSRMYMNGTLRSWLHYIDIRCDAATQKEHRDVAELCKAEIIKHFPNVISYAN
;
A
#
# COMPACT_ATOMS: atom_id res chain seq x y z
N MET A 1 8.92 9.70 -3.01
CA MET A 1 7.45 9.64 -2.77
C MET A 1 6.97 8.25 -3.08
N SER A 2 6.10 7.72 -2.25
CA SER A 2 5.48 6.40 -2.49
C SER A 2 4.78 6.36 -3.85
N ASN A 3 4.79 5.21 -4.51
CA ASN A 3 4.19 5.00 -5.82
C ASN A 3 3.43 3.67 -5.84
N VAL A 4 2.34 3.62 -6.62
CA VAL A 4 1.52 2.42 -6.79
C VAL A 4 1.16 2.29 -8.27
N LYS A 5 1.29 1.08 -8.81
CA LYS A 5 0.81 0.76 -10.16
C LYS A 5 0.23 -0.65 -10.20
N VAL A 6 -0.78 -0.85 -11.02
CA VAL A 6 -1.36 -2.18 -11.25
C VAL A 6 -0.42 -3.01 -12.13
N VAL A 7 -0.09 -4.21 -11.67
CA VAL A 7 0.65 -5.22 -12.47
C VAL A 7 -0.32 -6.02 -13.32
N TRP A 8 -1.41 -6.47 -12.71
CA TRP A 8 -2.53 -7.12 -13.39
C TRP A 8 -3.81 -7.03 -12.54
N ALA A 9 -4.94 -7.11 -13.20
CA ALA A 9 -6.26 -7.24 -12.59
C ALA A 9 -7.06 -8.29 -13.35
N THR A 10 -8.01 -8.95 -12.69
CA THR A 10 -8.92 -9.90 -13.34
C THR A 10 -9.68 -9.19 -14.47
N PRO A 11 -9.54 -9.64 -15.74
CA PRO A 11 -10.27 -9.07 -16.86
C PRO A 11 -11.78 -9.13 -16.63
N GLU A 12 -12.51 -8.09 -17.03
CA GLU A 12 -13.98 -7.99 -16.87
C GLU A 12 -14.47 -8.33 -15.44
N GLY A 13 -13.67 -7.97 -14.42
CA GLY A 13 -13.89 -8.46 -13.05
C GLY A 13 -15.25 -8.06 -12.47
N GLU A 14 -15.80 -6.91 -12.80
CA GLU A 14 -17.14 -6.51 -12.33
C GLU A 14 -18.25 -7.37 -12.95
N ASP A 15 -18.14 -7.69 -14.23
CA ASP A 15 -19.06 -8.64 -14.88
C ASP A 15 -18.94 -10.02 -14.28
N LEU A 16 -17.71 -10.46 -13.99
CA LEU A 16 -17.43 -11.75 -13.36
C LEU A 16 -18.00 -11.85 -11.94
N ILE A 17 -17.92 -10.79 -11.13
CA ILE A 17 -18.58 -10.72 -9.83
C ILE A 17 -20.10 -10.93 -9.97
N ALA A 18 -20.72 -10.23 -10.92
CA ALA A 18 -22.14 -10.33 -11.14
C ALA A 18 -22.56 -11.73 -11.65
N TYR A 19 -21.78 -12.29 -12.57
CA TYR A 19 -21.97 -13.64 -13.09
C TYR A 19 -21.94 -14.70 -11.97
N MET A 20 -20.89 -14.66 -11.13
CA MET A 20 -20.74 -15.62 -10.04
C MET A 20 -21.79 -15.44 -8.92
N ALA A 21 -22.18 -14.20 -8.63
CA ALA A 21 -23.24 -13.92 -7.67
C ALA A 21 -24.60 -14.50 -8.11
N ARG A 22 -24.79 -14.72 -9.41
CA ARG A 22 -26.03 -15.27 -9.99
C ARG A 22 -25.99 -16.77 -10.25
N VAL A 23 -25.06 -17.49 -9.65
CA VAL A 23 -24.93 -18.95 -9.82
C VAL A 23 -26.25 -19.71 -9.58
N SER A 24 -27.13 -19.21 -8.71
CA SER A 24 -28.44 -19.77 -8.42
C SER A 24 -29.60 -19.17 -9.26
N ALA A 25 -29.26 -18.33 -10.27
CA ALA A 25 -30.23 -17.74 -11.18
C ALA A 25 -29.75 -17.86 -12.65
N PRO A 26 -29.65 -19.09 -13.21
CA PRO A 26 -28.99 -19.33 -14.51
C PRO A 26 -29.58 -18.50 -15.66
N ALA A 27 -30.88 -18.27 -15.68
CA ALA A 27 -31.54 -17.48 -16.72
C ALA A 27 -31.14 -16.01 -16.75
N ASN A 28 -30.51 -15.49 -15.68
CA ASN A 28 -30.07 -14.10 -15.54
C ASN A 28 -28.56 -14.00 -15.32
N GLN A 29 -27.83 -15.10 -15.43
CA GLN A 29 -26.42 -15.17 -15.07
C GLN A 29 -25.54 -14.27 -15.98
N ASP A 30 -25.82 -14.24 -17.26
CA ASP A 30 -25.07 -13.47 -18.27
C ASP A 30 -25.51 -12.00 -18.40
N ASN A 31 -26.43 -11.52 -17.55
CA ASN A 31 -26.93 -10.15 -17.63
C ASN A 31 -25.90 -9.15 -17.10
N LYS A 32 -25.18 -8.49 -18.01
CA LYS A 32 -24.18 -7.46 -17.68
C LYS A 32 -24.82 -6.09 -17.36
N GLU A 33 -25.99 -5.77 -17.89
CA GLU A 33 -26.63 -4.43 -17.75
C GLU A 33 -26.92 -4.09 -16.27
N THR A 34 -27.27 -5.08 -15.47
CA THR A 34 -27.60 -4.90 -14.07
C THR A 34 -26.41 -5.22 -13.13
N ALA A 35 -25.22 -5.51 -13.66
CA ALA A 35 -24.03 -5.81 -12.87
C ALA A 35 -23.67 -4.69 -11.87
N PRO A 36 -23.62 -3.40 -12.24
CA PRO A 36 -23.31 -2.33 -11.29
C PRO A 36 -24.28 -2.24 -10.12
N LYS A 37 -25.57 -2.43 -10.38
CA LYS A 37 -26.62 -2.41 -9.33
C LYS A 37 -26.48 -3.62 -8.39
N LEU A 38 -26.12 -4.78 -8.93
CA LEU A 38 -25.90 -5.99 -8.13
C LEU A 38 -24.65 -5.85 -7.26
N ILE A 39 -23.54 -5.36 -7.80
CA ILE A 39 -22.30 -5.11 -7.02
C ILE A 39 -22.58 -4.19 -5.83
N LYS A 40 -23.29 -3.10 -6.08
CA LYS A 40 -23.74 -2.19 -5.01
C LYS A 40 -24.55 -2.91 -3.93
N TYR A 41 -25.49 -3.76 -4.33
CA TYR A 41 -26.30 -4.56 -3.40
C TYR A 41 -25.44 -5.50 -2.57
N LEU A 42 -24.51 -6.23 -3.21
CA LEU A 42 -23.60 -7.17 -2.56
C LEU A 42 -22.75 -6.49 -1.48
N ILE A 43 -22.15 -5.35 -1.79
CA ILE A 43 -21.32 -4.59 -0.86
C ILE A 43 -22.16 -4.06 0.30
N LYS A 44 -23.30 -3.43 0.00
CA LYS A 44 -24.22 -2.88 1.02
C LYS A 44 -24.70 -3.95 2.02
N HIS A 45 -24.96 -5.16 1.53
CA HIS A 45 -25.45 -6.27 2.37
C HIS A 45 -24.34 -7.19 2.85
N LYS A 46 -23.07 -6.80 2.63
CA LYS A 46 -21.89 -7.57 3.06
C LYS A 46 -21.83 -9.00 2.51
N HIS A 47 -22.35 -9.21 1.30
CA HIS A 47 -22.26 -10.46 0.57
C HIS A 47 -20.90 -10.53 -0.16
N TRP A 48 -19.85 -10.88 0.57
CA TRP A 48 -18.47 -10.71 0.13
C TRP A 48 -17.98 -11.80 -0.81
N SER A 49 -18.55 -13.01 -0.78
CA SER A 49 -18.00 -14.16 -1.50
C SER A 49 -17.80 -13.94 -3.02
N PRO A 50 -18.68 -13.23 -3.78
CA PRO A 50 -18.40 -12.99 -5.19
C PRO A 50 -17.21 -12.07 -5.43
N LEU A 51 -16.90 -11.16 -4.49
CA LEU A 51 -15.76 -10.28 -4.57
C LEU A 51 -14.42 -10.99 -4.25
N GLU A 52 -14.48 -12.21 -3.70
CA GLU A 52 -13.29 -13.05 -3.51
C GLU A 52 -12.84 -13.77 -4.78
N MET A 53 -13.67 -13.78 -5.82
CA MET A 53 -13.35 -14.42 -7.10
C MET A 53 -12.56 -13.51 -8.06
N VAL A 54 -12.42 -12.23 -7.72
CA VAL A 54 -11.73 -11.23 -8.53
C VAL A 54 -10.53 -10.68 -7.76
N ASN A 55 -9.38 -10.63 -8.43
CA ASN A 55 -8.12 -10.24 -7.84
C ASN A 55 -7.50 -9.05 -8.55
N ILE A 56 -6.64 -8.33 -7.83
CA ILE A 56 -5.74 -7.32 -8.38
C ILE A 56 -4.38 -7.43 -7.70
N CYS A 57 -3.32 -7.34 -8.49
CA CYS A 57 -1.94 -7.29 -8.05
C CYS A 57 -1.37 -5.91 -8.31
N MET A 58 -0.83 -5.27 -7.29
CA MET A 58 -0.19 -3.96 -7.39
C MET A 58 1.29 -4.05 -7.02
N GLU A 59 2.12 -3.30 -7.72
CA GLU A 59 3.46 -2.95 -7.31
C GLU A 59 3.37 -1.68 -6.45
N ILE A 60 3.98 -1.72 -5.27
CA ILE A 60 4.00 -0.62 -4.30
C ILE A 60 5.45 -0.29 -3.99
N GLU A 61 5.83 0.98 -4.18
CA GLU A 61 7.11 1.52 -3.73
C GLU A 61 6.85 2.46 -2.54
N THR A 62 7.51 2.20 -1.42
CA THR A 62 7.37 2.97 -0.18
C THR A 62 8.57 2.73 0.73
N THR A 63 8.69 3.44 1.84
CA THR A 63 9.72 3.18 2.84
C THR A 63 9.50 1.85 3.56
N ARG A 64 10.56 1.24 4.06
CA ARG A 64 10.50 -0.10 4.66
C ARG A 64 9.67 -0.16 5.93
N ASP A 65 9.64 0.88 6.73
CA ASP A 65 8.78 0.97 7.92
C ASP A 65 7.29 0.90 7.55
N ILE A 66 6.88 1.57 6.47
CA ILE A 66 5.52 1.47 5.92
C ILE A 66 5.28 0.10 5.29
N ALA A 67 6.24 -0.41 4.53
CA ALA A 67 6.18 -1.78 3.99
C ALA A 67 5.93 -2.82 5.09
N ARG A 68 6.57 -2.70 6.26
CA ARG A 68 6.34 -3.58 7.42
C ARG A 68 4.91 -3.53 7.94
N GLN A 69 4.27 -2.36 7.90
CA GLN A 69 2.86 -2.22 8.29
C GLN A 69 1.93 -2.88 7.25
N ILE A 70 2.22 -2.71 5.96
CA ILE A 70 1.47 -3.32 4.86
C ILE A 70 1.53 -4.85 4.93
N LEU A 71 2.70 -5.43 5.15
CA LEU A 71 2.92 -6.88 5.26
C LEU A 71 2.13 -7.56 6.41
N ARG A 72 1.57 -6.81 7.34
CA ARG A 72 0.71 -7.35 8.41
C ARG A 72 -0.70 -7.72 7.94
N HIS A 73 -1.11 -7.32 6.75
CA HIS A 73 -2.41 -7.68 6.17
C HIS A 73 -2.40 -9.11 5.62
N ARG A 74 -2.82 -10.07 6.45
CA ARG A 74 -2.72 -11.51 6.19
C ARG A 74 -3.61 -12.03 5.06
N SER A 75 -4.58 -11.24 4.61
CA SER A 75 -5.48 -11.61 3.50
C SER A 75 -4.86 -11.38 2.11
N PHE A 76 -3.58 -11.03 2.05
CA PHE A 76 -2.84 -10.79 0.82
C PHE A 76 -1.63 -11.69 0.71
N SER A 77 -1.18 -11.89 -0.53
CA SER A 77 0.12 -12.49 -0.84
C SER A 77 1.10 -11.39 -1.23
N PHE A 78 2.35 -11.54 -0.79
CA PHE A 78 3.39 -10.52 -0.98
C PHE A 78 4.65 -11.10 -1.58
N GLN A 79 5.33 -10.27 -2.38
CA GLN A 79 6.71 -10.46 -2.78
C GLN A 79 7.45 -9.14 -2.61
N GLU A 80 8.43 -9.08 -1.73
CA GLU A 80 9.16 -7.85 -1.40
C GLU A 80 10.60 -7.93 -1.90
N PHE A 81 11.15 -6.78 -2.34
CA PHE A 81 12.55 -6.59 -2.68
C PHE A 81 13.47 -7.07 -1.54
N SER A 82 14.41 -7.95 -1.89
CA SER A 82 15.30 -8.55 -0.91
C SER A 82 16.66 -7.87 -0.89
N GLN A 83 16.94 -7.17 0.19
CA GLN A 83 18.26 -6.60 0.50
C GLN A 83 19.36 -7.63 0.79
N ARG A 84 19.03 -8.92 0.73
CA ARG A 84 20.02 -10.00 0.79
C ARG A 84 20.66 -10.25 -0.57
N TYR A 85 19.90 -10.01 -1.64
CA TYR A 85 20.33 -10.27 -3.02
C TYR A 85 20.80 -9.00 -3.73
N ALA A 86 20.13 -7.89 -3.53
CA ALA A 86 20.43 -6.65 -4.22
C ALA A 86 20.85 -5.54 -3.23
N GLU A 87 21.66 -4.63 -3.74
CA GLU A 87 22.08 -3.43 -3.01
C GLU A 87 20.95 -2.40 -2.95
N VAL A 88 21.01 -1.55 -1.96
CA VAL A 88 20.04 -0.47 -1.74
C VAL A 88 20.70 0.84 -2.12
N ASP A 89 20.03 1.58 -2.99
CA ASP A 89 20.51 2.87 -3.53
C ASP A 89 19.45 3.99 -3.40
N THR A 90 18.21 3.64 -3.05
CA THR A 90 17.08 4.56 -3.06
C THR A 90 16.57 4.82 -1.63
N PHE A 91 16.43 6.12 -1.32
CA PHE A 91 16.02 6.59 0.01
C PHE A 91 15.04 7.75 -0.12
N GLU A 92 14.20 7.92 0.89
CA GLU A 92 13.22 9.01 0.96
C GLU A 92 13.23 9.63 2.36
N VAL A 93 13.24 10.97 2.43
CA VAL A 93 13.08 11.72 3.67
C VAL A 93 11.62 12.05 3.92
N SER A 94 11.20 12.10 5.18
CA SER A 94 9.84 12.44 5.57
C SER A 94 9.72 13.92 5.95
N GLU A 95 8.52 14.48 5.82
CA GLU A 95 8.19 15.81 6.31
C GLU A 95 8.22 15.88 7.85
N ALA A 96 8.49 17.08 8.39
CA ALA A 96 8.37 17.33 9.82
C ALA A 96 6.90 17.38 10.22
N ARG A 97 6.54 16.65 11.26
CA ARG A 97 5.20 16.69 11.89
C ARG A 97 5.33 16.68 13.41
N MET A 98 4.41 17.37 14.06
CA MET A 98 4.35 17.44 15.51
C MET A 98 3.57 16.27 16.09
N GLN A 99 3.92 15.85 17.31
CA GLN A 99 3.14 14.86 18.04
C GLN A 99 1.77 15.42 18.40
N ASP A 100 0.70 14.69 18.07
CA ASP A 100 -0.64 15.01 18.56
C ASP A 100 -0.72 14.68 20.06
N VAL A 101 -1.07 15.69 20.87
CA VAL A 101 -1.15 15.54 22.35
C VAL A 101 -2.35 14.70 22.77
N LYS A 102 -3.41 14.68 21.96
CA LYS A 102 -4.66 13.96 22.26
C LYS A 102 -4.64 12.52 21.75
N ASN A 103 -4.05 12.31 20.59
CA ASN A 103 -3.95 11.00 19.96
C ASN A 103 -2.49 10.62 19.75
N ARG A 104 -1.96 9.71 20.55
CA ARG A 104 -0.56 9.27 20.49
C ARG A 104 -0.14 8.63 19.16
N GLN A 105 -1.09 8.18 18.36
CA GLN A 105 -0.84 7.54 17.06
C GLN A 105 -0.87 8.55 15.90
N ASN A 106 -1.34 9.78 16.17
CA ASN A 106 -1.48 10.79 15.16
C ASN A 106 -0.32 11.80 15.18
N SER A 107 -0.09 12.44 14.06
CA SER A 107 0.85 13.54 13.91
C SER A 107 0.16 14.73 13.24
N LEU A 108 0.59 15.93 13.59
CA LEU A 108 0.02 17.19 13.12
C LEU A 108 1.03 17.90 12.22
N GLU A 109 0.56 18.47 11.13
CA GLU A 109 1.40 19.30 10.27
C GLU A 109 1.96 20.51 11.05
N THR A 110 3.16 20.94 10.68
CA THR A 110 3.79 22.13 11.25
C THR A 110 4.04 23.16 10.17
N GLN A 111 3.92 24.44 10.57
CA GLN A 111 4.30 25.59 9.73
C GLN A 111 5.63 26.20 10.19
N ASP A 112 6.30 25.61 11.17
CA ASP A 112 7.61 26.06 11.66
C ASP A 112 8.70 25.69 10.66
N LEU A 113 9.08 26.65 9.83
CA LEU A 113 10.12 26.49 8.81
C LEU A 113 11.48 26.12 9.43
N SER A 114 11.81 26.65 10.61
CA SER A 114 13.07 26.31 11.28
C SER A 114 13.12 24.84 11.67
N LEU A 115 12.02 24.33 12.22
CA LEU A 115 11.87 22.90 12.55
C LEU A 115 11.90 22.04 11.29
N MET A 116 11.24 22.45 10.21
CA MET A 116 11.22 21.69 8.95
C MET A 116 12.63 21.58 8.35
N TYR A 117 13.39 22.67 8.29
CA TYR A 117 14.79 22.66 7.81
C TYR A 117 15.70 21.83 8.71
N TRP A 118 15.55 21.96 10.03
CA TRP A 118 16.32 21.16 10.97
C TRP A 118 16.04 19.66 10.78
N TRP A 119 14.78 19.28 10.65
CA TRP A 119 14.36 17.88 10.47
C TRP A 119 14.90 17.28 9.16
N GLU A 120 14.77 18.01 8.06
CA GLU A 120 15.32 17.59 6.78
C GLU A 120 16.84 17.41 6.85
N GLY A 121 17.56 18.38 7.43
CA GLY A 121 19.00 18.31 7.62
C GLY A 121 19.45 17.17 8.54
N ALA A 122 18.68 16.88 9.60
CA ALA A 122 18.94 15.76 10.50
C ALA A 122 18.83 14.41 9.78
N GLN A 123 17.77 14.21 8.99
CA GLN A 123 17.59 12.98 8.20
C GLN A 123 18.69 12.81 7.14
N LYS A 124 19.02 13.88 6.39
CA LYS A 124 20.10 13.86 5.40
C LYS A 124 21.43 13.43 6.02
N ARG A 125 21.80 13.98 7.18
CA ARG A 125 23.02 13.61 7.88
C ARG A 125 23.06 12.14 8.26
N VAL A 126 21.98 11.64 8.87
CA VAL A 126 21.87 10.20 9.22
C VAL A 126 21.98 9.34 7.97
N LEU A 127 21.36 9.76 6.88
CA LEU A 127 21.36 9.03 5.62
C LEU A 127 22.76 9.00 4.97
N ASP A 128 23.44 10.14 4.91
CA ASP A 128 24.80 10.24 4.33
C ASP A 128 25.78 9.35 5.09
N ASP A 129 25.76 9.37 6.43
CA ASP A 129 26.59 8.50 7.27
C ASP A 129 26.25 7.03 7.07
N ALA A 130 24.96 6.67 7.02
CA ALA A 130 24.52 5.30 6.83
C ALA A 130 24.92 4.75 5.45
N LYS A 131 24.75 5.55 4.38
CA LYS A 131 25.19 5.19 3.01
C LYS A 131 26.68 4.96 2.94
N PHE A 132 27.47 5.92 3.45
CA PHE A 132 28.92 5.81 3.46
C PHE A 132 29.38 4.54 4.17
N MET A 133 28.82 4.24 5.33
CA MET A 133 29.18 3.03 6.09
C MET A 133 28.70 1.75 5.41
N TYR A 134 27.53 1.76 4.78
CA TYR A 134 26.99 0.63 4.03
C TYR A 134 27.88 0.29 2.83
N GLU A 135 28.22 1.28 2.00
CA GLU A 135 29.10 1.13 0.85
C GLU A 135 30.51 0.68 1.26
N SER A 136 31.04 1.29 2.35
CA SER A 136 32.34 0.87 2.93
C SER A 136 32.34 -0.58 3.39
N ALA A 137 31.23 -1.03 4.00
CA ALA A 137 31.08 -2.42 4.42
C ALA A 137 31.07 -3.38 3.22
N LEU A 138 30.34 -3.06 2.17
CA LEU A 138 30.30 -3.86 0.92
C LEU A 138 31.66 -3.92 0.27
N ASN A 139 32.37 -2.78 0.17
CA ASN A 139 33.73 -2.71 -0.38
C ASN A 139 34.76 -3.51 0.42
N LYS A 140 34.52 -3.74 1.70
CA LYS A 140 35.34 -4.61 2.58
C LYS A 140 34.92 -6.08 2.50
N GLY A 141 33.94 -6.44 1.65
CA GLY A 141 33.46 -7.80 1.48
C GLY A 141 32.47 -8.26 2.53
N ILE A 142 31.91 -7.37 3.35
CA ILE A 142 30.80 -7.71 4.24
C ILE A 142 29.57 -8.11 3.42
N ALA A 143 28.99 -9.26 3.71
CA ALA A 143 27.81 -9.76 3.01
C ALA A 143 26.62 -8.78 3.09
N LYS A 144 25.88 -8.61 1.98
CA LYS A 144 24.72 -7.70 1.88
C LYS A 144 23.72 -7.89 3.03
N GLU A 145 23.45 -9.15 3.41
CA GLU A 145 22.54 -9.49 4.50
C GLU A 145 22.99 -8.96 5.88
N VAL A 146 24.28 -8.66 6.05
CA VAL A 146 24.85 -8.07 7.25
C VAL A 146 24.97 -6.55 7.09
N ALA A 147 25.54 -6.09 5.99
CA ALA A 147 25.77 -4.67 5.69
C ALA A 147 24.46 -3.84 5.75
N ARG A 148 23.33 -4.39 5.27
CA ARG A 148 22.02 -3.73 5.34
C ARG A 148 21.55 -3.34 6.75
N LYS A 149 22.17 -3.87 7.81
CA LYS A 149 21.86 -3.49 9.20
C LYS A 149 22.25 -2.04 9.52
N LEU A 150 23.10 -1.43 8.69
CA LEU A 150 23.48 -0.03 8.81
C LEU A 150 22.45 0.93 8.21
N LEU A 151 21.50 0.43 7.40
CA LEU A 151 20.53 1.26 6.70
C LEU A 151 19.34 1.63 7.61
N PRO A 152 18.94 2.92 7.67
CA PRO A 152 17.79 3.37 8.45
C PRO A 152 16.47 2.88 7.81
N GLU A 153 15.67 2.11 8.53
CA GLU A 153 14.46 1.47 8.00
C GLU A 153 13.41 2.51 7.54
N GLY A 154 13.26 3.60 8.28
CA GLY A 154 12.30 4.66 7.96
C GLY A 154 12.67 5.55 6.78
N LEU A 155 13.91 5.49 6.28
CA LEU A 155 14.40 6.28 5.14
C LEU A 155 14.73 5.41 3.93
N THR A 156 14.81 4.10 4.10
CA THR A 156 15.19 3.15 3.03
C THR A 156 13.96 2.75 2.24
N MET A 157 13.99 2.94 0.92
CA MET A 157 12.90 2.52 0.04
C MET A 157 12.85 1.00 -0.13
N SER A 158 11.67 0.49 -0.33
CA SER A 158 11.38 -0.88 -0.70
C SER A 158 10.36 -0.91 -1.82
N ARG A 159 10.38 -1.99 -2.58
CA ARG A 159 9.38 -2.29 -3.60
C ARG A 159 8.77 -3.65 -3.31
N MET A 160 7.45 -3.72 -3.35
CA MET A 160 6.73 -4.97 -3.14
C MET A 160 5.59 -5.15 -4.16
N TYR A 161 5.28 -6.41 -4.40
CA TYR A 161 4.04 -6.80 -5.06
C TYR A 161 3.06 -7.26 -3.98
N MET A 162 1.84 -6.73 -4.04
CA MET A 162 0.74 -7.06 -3.13
C MET A 162 -0.44 -7.55 -3.96
N ASN A 163 -0.79 -8.82 -3.79
CA ASN A 163 -1.89 -9.46 -4.51
C ASN A 163 -2.98 -9.89 -3.55
N GLY A 164 -4.23 -9.57 -3.89
CA GLY A 164 -5.38 -9.98 -3.10
C GLY A 164 -6.69 -9.87 -3.84
N THR A 165 -7.74 -10.43 -3.23
CA THR A 165 -9.11 -10.33 -3.73
C THR A 165 -9.67 -8.91 -3.57
N LEU A 166 -10.66 -8.53 -4.36
CA LEU A 166 -11.32 -7.22 -4.19
C LEU A 166 -11.93 -7.06 -2.80
N ARG A 167 -12.42 -8.13 -2.18
CA ARG A 167 -12.85 -8.09 -0.78
C ARG A 167 -11.73 -7.64 0.15
N SER A 168 -10.53 -8.24 0.00
CA SER A 168 -9.37 -7.88 0.82
C SER A 168 -8.96 -6.43 0.61
N TRP A 169 -8.96 -5.96 -0.63
CA TRP A 169 -8.63 -4.59 -0.98
C TRP A 169 -9.63 -3.58 -0.41
N LEU A 170 -10.94 -3.85 -0.49
CA LEU A 170 -11.95 -2.99 0.12
C LEU A 170 -11.74 -2.85 1.63
N HIS A 171 -11.47 -3.96 2.31
CA HIS A 171 -11.17 -3.95 3.74
C HIS A 171 -9.87 -3.20 4.07
N TYR A 172 -8.82 -3.35 3.24
CA TYR A 172 -7.58 -2.60 3.38
C TYR A 172 -7.81 -1.10 3.27
N ILE A 173 -8.53 -0.66 2.24
CA ILE A 173 -8.86 0.75 2.00
C ILE A 173 -9.68 1.32 3.15
N ASP A 174 -10.71 0.63 3.59
CA ASP A 174 -11.58 1.03 4.70
C ASP A 174 -10.77 1.33 5.99
N ILE A 175 -9.81 0.46 6.29
CA ILE A 175 -8.96 0.63 7.48
C ILE A 175 -7.85 1.67 7.25
N ARG A 176 -7.22 1.71 6.07
CA ARG A 176 -5.95 2.45 5.88
C ARG A 176 -6.12 3.83 5.28
N CYS A 177 -7.25 4.14 4.66
CA CYS A 177 -7.60 5.51 4.30
C CYS A 177 -8.19 6.31 5.47
N ASP A 178 -8.38 5.68 6.64
CA ASP A 178 -8.84 6.36 7.86
C ASP A 178 -7.78 7.35 8.38
N ALA A 179 -8.26 8.48 8.92
CA ALA A 179 -7.42 9.56 9.44
C ALA A 179 -6.51 9.14 10.61
N ALA A 180 -6.85 8.07 11.33
CA ALA A 180 -6.02 7.51 12.40
C ALA A 180 -4.83 6.69 11.87
N THR A 181 -4.77 6.40 10.57
CA THR A 181 -3.63 5.73 9.96
C THR A 181 -2.45 6.70 9.82
N GLN A 182 -1.22 6.22 10.05
CA GLN A 182 -0.01 6.99 9.77
C GLN A 182 -0.05 7.55 8.34
N LYS A 183 0.29 8.83 8.18
CA LYS A 183 0.09 9.58 6.92
C LYS A 183 0.68 8.85 5.71
N GLU A 184 1.94 8.42 5.78
CA GLU A 184 2.61 7.75 4.66
C GLU A 184 1.91 6.44 4.25
N HIS A 185 1.38 5.68 5.22
CA HIS A 185 0.60 4.47 4.92
C HIS A 185 -0.77 4.82 4.32
N ARG A 186 -1.41 5.89 4.82
CA ARG A 186 -2.67 6.40 4.26
C ARG A 186 -2.48 6.88 2.82
N ASP A 187 -1.40 7.59 2.54
CA ASP A 187 -1.07 8.05 1.18
C ASP A 187 -0.93 6.85 0.21
N VAL A 188 -0.25 5.77 0.63
CA VAL A 188 -0.20 4.51 -0.15
C VAL A 188 -1.59 3.91 -0.35
N ALA A 189 -2.42 3.87 0.69
CA ALA A 189 -3.77 3.32 0.60
C ALA A 189 -4.68 4.12 -0.35
N GLU A 190 -4.57 5.45 -0.33
CA GLU A 190 -5.30 6.32 -1.27
C GLU A 190 -4.82 6.12 -2.73
N LEU A 191 -3.53 5.91 -2.96
CA LEU A 191 -3.01 5.54 -4.29
C LEU A 191 -3.56 4.18 -4.74
N CYS A 192 -3.59 3.17 -3.85
CA CYS A 192 -4.20 1.88 -4.15
C CYS A 192 -5.70 2.03 -4.48
N LYS A 193 -6.44 2.83 -3.71
CA LYS A 193 -7.85 3.14 -3.95
C LYS A 193 -8.07 3.77 -5.32
N ALA A 194 -7.22 4.72 -5.70
CA ALA A 194 -7.29 5.36 -7.00
C ALA A 194 -7.09 4.37 -8.16
N GLU A 195 -6.14 3.43 -8.02
CA GLU A 195 -5.92 2.38 -9.02
C GLU A 195 -7.11 1.40 -9.09
N ILE A 196 -7.71 1.02 -7.95
CA ILE A 196 -8.89 0.14 -7.95
C ILE A 196 -10.08 0.81 -8.64
N ILE A 197 -10.30 2.11 -8.43
CA ILE A 197 -11.38 2.87 -9.10
C ILE A 197 -11.24 2.83 -10.63
N LYS A 198 -10.02 2.88 -11.15
CA LYS A 198 -9.77 2.81 -12.60
C LYS A 198 -10.17 1.46 -13.20
N HIS A 199 -9.93 0.37 -12.47
CA HIS A 199 -10.19 -1.00 -12.94
C HIS A 199 -11.58 -1.52 -12.56
N PHE A 200 -12.14 -1.06 -11.45
CA PHE A 200 -13.40 -1.52 -10.86
C PHE A 200 -14.22 -0.32 -10.33
N PRO A 201 -14.74 0.53 -11.23
CA PRO A 201 -15.38 1.80 -10.85
C PRO A 201 -16.63 1.63 -10.00
N ASN A 202 -17.37 0.52 -10.16
CA ASN A 202 -18.59 0.27 -9.41
C ASN A 202 -18.36 -0.37 -8.03
N VAL A 203 -17.14 -0.86 -7.75
CA VAL A 203 -16.81 -1.51 -6.46
C VAL A 203 -16.59 -0.47 -5.36
N ILE A 204 -15.88 0.62 -5.63
CA ILE A 204 -15.48 1.61 -4.60
C ILE A 204 -16.51 2.71 -4.39
N SER A 205 -17.35 3.04 -5.38
CA SER A 205 -18.36 4.10 -5.23
C SER A 205 -19.32 3.92 -4.03
N TYR A 206 -19.17 2.84 -3.26
CA TYR A 206 -20.04 2.47 -2.14
C TYR A 206 -19.28 2.04 -0.87
N ALA A 207 -17.97 2.17 -0.85
CA ALA A 207 -17.13 1.88 0.31
C ALA A 207 -16.96 3.09 1.27
N ASN A 208 -17.77 4.16 1.05
CA ASN A 208 -17.82 5.36 1.90
C ASN A 208 -19.13 5.41 2.69
#